data_00ae359222a45d20237199d8a8494db1
#
_entry.id   00ae359222a45d20237199d8a8494db1
#
_cell.length_a   1.000
_cell.length_b   1.000
_cell.length_c   1.000
_cell.angle_alpha   90.00
_cell.angle_beta   90.00
_cell.angle_gamma   90.00
#
_symmetry.space_group_name_H-M   'P 1'
#
loop_
_entity.id
_entity.type
_entity.pdbx_description
1 polymer ?
#
loop_
_entity_poly.entity_id
_entity_poly.type
_entity_poly.pdbx_seq_one_letter_code
_entity_poly.pdbx_strand_id
1 'polypeptide(L)'
;MIACGALGAHVREITAQRGWQIEVHTLPSLLHNHPERIAPAAERLARELQARGLRVALGYADCGSYGALDGLCERLNLRRLPGLHCYDVFAGPSRLREMFEREPGTYLLTDFLVRGFRRSVLTELGLDAHPELWPDYFGHYRRVVWLAQSRDDALDAEAAAVAEMFGLPLTVLDVGTGGLERELTLLLGDPAAPPPVTTDSANAVDGMDAANGVDGLDGAP
;
A
#
# COMPACT_ATOMS: atom_id res chain seq x y z
N MET A 1 -8.70 14.34 4.62
CA MET A 1 -8.06 13.31 3.75
C MET A 1 -8.65 11.95 4.08
N ILE A 2 -8.93 11.12 3.09
CA ILE A 2 -9.28 9.70 3.26
C ILE A 2 -8.04 8.88 2.96
N ALA A 3 -7.50 8.18 3.96
CA ALA A 3 -6.26 7.43 3.83
C ALA A 3 -6.50 5.92 3.94
N CYS A 4 -5.64 5.14 3.28
CA CYS A 4 -5.53 3.72 3.51
C CYS A 4 -5.20 3.44 4.97
N GLY A 5 -5.84 2.43 5.58
CA GLY A 5 -5.55 2.03 6.96
C GLY A 5 -4.09 1.66 7.21
N ALA A 6 -3.41 1.11 6.19
CA ALA A 6 -1.98 0.80 6.28
C ALA A 6 -1.09 2.05 6.31
N LEU A 7 -1.53 3.17 5.70
CA LEU A 7 -0.79 4.44 5.68
C LEU A 7 -1.22 5.40 6.78
N GLY A 8 -2.38 5.16 7.38
CA GLY A 8 -3.06 6.13 8.24
C GLY A 8 -2.24 6.65 9.42
N ALA A 9 -1.43 5.81 10.05
CA ALA A 9 -0.56 6.21 11.15
C ALA A 9 0.52 7.19 10.65
N HIS A 10 1.23 6.84 9.58
CA HIS A 10 2.26 7.69 8.99
C HIS A 10 1.68 9.02 8.45
N VAL A 11 0.49 8.98 7.82
CA VAL A 11 -0.19 10.19 7.36
C VAL A 11 -0.48 11.14 8.53
N ARG A 12 -1.02 10.62 9.65
CA ARG A 12 -1.28 11.46 10.84
C ARG A 12 0.00 12.03 11.44
N GLU A 13 1.05 11.23 11.51
CA GLU A 13 2.34 11.66 12.02
C GLU A 13 2.91 12.80 11.16
N ILE A 14 2.98 12.60 9.84
CA ILE A 14 3.49 13.62 8.91
C ILE A 14 2.65 14.90 8.98
N THR A 15 1.31 14.78 8.98
CA THR A 15 0.43 15.97 9.06
C THR A 15 0.62 16.74 10.36
N ALA A 16 0.84 16.04 11.47
CA ALA A 16 1.13 16.66 12.77
C ALA A 16 2.49 17.36 12.78
N GLN A 17 3.54 16.69 12.29
CA GLN A 17 4.90 17.26 12.22
C GLN A 17 4.97 18.50 11.32
N ARG A 18 4.19 18.51 10.23
CA ARG A 18 4.09 19.63 9.29
C ARG A 18 3.11 20.73 9.72
N GLY A 19 2.37 20.51 10.80
CA GLY A 19 1.35 21.46 11.27
C GLY A 19 0.18 21.62 10.28
N TRP A 20 -0.06 20.64 9.41
CA TRP A 20 -1.15 20.70 8.46
C TRP A 20 -2.51 20.49 9.16
N GLN A 21 -3.44 21.43 8.94
CA GLN A 21 -4.79 21.39 9.50
C GLN A 21 -5.69 20.45 8.67
N ILE A 22 -5.48 19.15 8.80
CA ILE A 22 -6.13 18.12 7.99
C ILE A 22 -6.77 17.07 8.89
N GLU A 23 -8.07 16.82 8.68
CA GLU A 23 -8.74 15.66 9.24
C GLU A 23 -8.33 14.40 8.45
N VAL A 24 -7.79 13.39 9.13
CA VAL A 24 -7.38 12.12 8.53
C VAL A 24 -8.38 11.02 8.91
N HIS A 25 -9.19 10.61 7.93
CA HIS A 25 -10.13 9.50 8.02
C HIS A 25 -9.49 8.27 7.38
N THR A 26 -9.48 7.14 8.06
CA THR A 26 -8.91 5.90 7.52
C THR A 26 -9.99 4.92 7.14
N LEU A 27 -9.87 4.31 5.97
CA LEU A 27 -10.62 3.13 5.60
C LEU A 27 -9.93 1.87 6.16
N PRO A 28 -10.68 0.78 6.41
CA PRO A 28 -10.10 -0.46 6.88
C PRO A 28 -8.97 -0.95 5.99
N SER A 29 -7.85 -1.35 6.60
CA SER A 29 -6.68 -1.83 5.87
C SER A 29 -6.94 -3.14 5.12
N LEU A 30 -7.82 -3.98 5.64
CA LEU A 30 -8.22 -5.26 5.01
C LEU A 30 -9.00 -5.09 3.69
N LEU A 31 -9.37 -3.86 3.31
CA LEU A 31 -9.90 -3.60 1.96
C LEU A 31 -8.88 -3.91 0.85
N HIS A 32 -7.57 -4.02 1.18
CA HIS A 32 -6.58 -4.49 0.20
C HIS A 32 -6.83 -5.92 -0.28
N ASN A 33 -7.44 -6.75 0.56
CA ASN A 33 -7.82 -8.11 0.19
C ASN A 33 -9.12 -8.17 -0.63
N HIS A 34 -9.79 -7.02 -0.78
CA HIS A 34 -11.02 -6.81 -1.54
C HIS A 34 -10.95 -5.49 -2.30
N PRO A 35 -10.02 -5.34 -3.26
CA PRO A 35 -9.74 -4.05 -3.89
C PRO A 35 -10.94 -3.45 -4.62
N GLU A 36 -11.87 -4.28 -5.09
CA GLU A 36 -13.14 -3.86 -5.70
C GLU A 36 -14.02 -3.04 -4.72
N ARG A 37 -13.79 -3.15 -3.42
CA ARG A 37 -14.54 -2.43 -2.37
C ARG A 37 -13.90 -1.10 -1.99
N ILE A 38 -12.66 -0.83 -2.40
CA ILE A 38 -11.92 0.39 -2.03
C ILE A 38 -12.62 1.62 -2.59
N ALA A 39 -12.85 1.68 -3.89
CA ALA A 39 -13.48 2.84 -4.53
C ALA A 39 -14.90 3.11 -4.02
N PRO A 40 -15.82 2.12 -3.87
CA PRO A 40 -17.12 2.36 -3.25
C PRO A 40 -17.06 2.87 -1.82
N ALA A 41 -16.13 2.35 -1.00
CA ALA A 41 -15.97 2.82 0.36
C ALA A 41 -15.43 4.25 0.42
N ALA A 42 -14.44 4.57 -0.42
CA ALA A 42 -13.89 5.91 -0.55
C ALA A 42 -14.94 6.91 -1.06
N GLU A 43 -15.76 6.53 -2.04
CA GLU A 43 -16.82 7.37 -2.58
C GLU A 43 -17.84 7.75 -1.53
N ARG A 44 -18.34 6.78 -0.76
CA ARG A 44 -19.31 7.03 0.31
C ARG A 44 -18.77 8.05 1.30
N LEU A 45 -17.55 7.84 1.80
CA LEU A 45 -16.94 8.75 2.77
C LEU A 45 -16.60 10.11 2.15
N ALA A 46 -16.15 10.14 0.90
CA ALA A 46 -15.84 11.39 0.20
C ALA A 46 -17.10 12.27 0.05
N ARG A 47 -18.24 11.69 -0.35
CA ARG A 47 -19.51 12.42 -0.46
C ARG A 47 -19.98 12.96 0.90
N GLU A 48 -19.84 12.17 1.95
CA GLU A 48 -20.18 12.61 3.32
C GLU A 48 -19.32 13.81 3.74
N LEU A 49 -18.01 13.76 3.53
CA LEU A 49 -17.09 14.84 3.87
C LEU A 49 -17.32 16.08 3.00
N GLN A 50 -17.58 15.91 1.70
CA GLN A 50 -17.91 17.02 0.81
C GLN A 50 -19.25 17.68 1.18
N ALA A 51 -20.25 16.92 1.62
CA ALA A 51 -21.51 17.47 2.11
C ALA A 51 -21.34 18.33 3.37
N ARG A 52 -20.27 18.09 4.14
CA ARG A 52 -19.84 18.94 5.28
C ARG A 52 -19.04 20.17 4.85
N GLY A 53 -18.87 20.42 3.54
CA GLY A 53 -18.08 21.52 3.01
C GLY A 53 -16.56 21.30 3.02
N LEU A 54 -16.09 20.08 3.26
CA LEU A 54 -14.66 19.76 3.31
C LEU A 54 -14.10 19.45 1.92
N ARG A 55 -12.90 19.96 1.63
CA ARG A 55 -12.13 19.48 0.49
C ARG A 55 -11.55 18.10 0.80
N VAL A 56 -11.67 17.17 -0.13
CA VAL A 56 -11.26 15.78 0.07
C VAL A 56 -10.12 15.43 -0.88
N ALA A 57 -9.13 14.68 -0.36
CA ALA A 57 -8.09 14.03 -1.14
C ALA A 57 -7.95 12.58 -0.66
N LEU A 58 -7.51 11.68 -1.55
CA LEU A 58 -7.33 10.27 -1.25
C LEU A 58 -5.85 9.95 -0.98
N GLY A 59 -5.55 9.53 0.22
CA GLY A 59 -4.27 8.95 0.62
C GLY A 59 -4.18 7.47 0.23
N TYR A 60 -4.42 7.19 -1.06
CA TYR A 60 -4.38 5.87 -1.68
C TYR A 60 -3.59 5.94 -2.99
N ALA A 61 -2.71 4.96 -3.23
CA ALA A 61 -2.30 4.55 -4.57
C ALA A 61 -3.44 3.77 -5.24
N ASP A 62 -3.23 3.18 -6.42
CA ASP A 62 -4.29 2.37 -7.07
C ASP A 62 -4.68 1.14 -6.23
N CYS A 63 -3.70 0.45 -5.66
CA CYS A 63 -3.88 -0.67 -4.72
C CYS A 63 -4.81 -1.78 -5.25
N GLY A 64 -4.70 -2.12 -6.55
CA GLY A 64 -5.51 -3.16 -7.16
C GLY A 64 -6.94 -2.75 -7.50
N SER A 65 -7.25 -1.46 -7.49
CA SER A 65 -8.57 -0.95 -7.90
C SER A 65 -8.73 -0.87 -9.43
N TYR A 66 -7.64 -1.12 -10.19
CA TYR A 66 -7.61 -1.12 -11.65
C TYR A 66 -8.23 0.14 -12.27
N GLY A 67 -7.87 1.31 -11.72
CA GLY A 67 -8.36 2.61 -12.18
C GLY A 67 -9.73 3.02 -11.61
N ALA A 68 -10.38 2.20 -10.78
CA ALA A 68 -11.66 2.60 -10.18
C ALA A 68 -11.53 3.82 -9.25
N LEU A 69 -10.36 3.98 -8.59
CA LEU A 69 -10.06 5.19 -7.82
C LEU A 69 -9.83 6.40 -8.72
N ASP A 70 -9.24 6.24 -9.91
CA ASP A 70 -9.07 7.34 -10.87
C ASP A 70 -10.44 7.81 -11.38
N GLY A 71 -11.30 6.88 -11.79
CA GLY A 71 -12.67 7.22 -12.17
C GLY A 71 -13.47 7.89 -11.03
N LEU A 72 -13.23 7.51 -9.79
CA LEU A 72 -13.81 8.20 -8.63
C LEU A 72 -13.27 9.64 -8.50
N CYS A 73 -11.95 9.81 -8.64
CA CYS A 73 -11.31 11.12 -8.58
C CYS A 73 -11.87 12.06 -9.65
N GLU A 74 -12.06 11.58 -10.88
CA GLU A 74 -12.67 12.35 -11.96
C GLU A 74 -14.11 12.75 -11.61
N ARG A 75 -14.95 11.80 -11.20
CA ARG A 75 -16.38 12.06 -10.89
C ARG A 75 -16.60 13.05 -9.75
N LEU A 76 -15.74 13.01 -8.73
CA LEU A 76 -15.88 13.85 -7.53
C LEU A 76 -14.89 15.00 -7.46
N ASN A 77 -14.09 15.22 -8.52
CA ASN A 77 -13.03 16.22 -8.57
C ASN A 77 -12.07 16.09 -7.37
N LEU A 78 -11.58 14.89 -7.15
CA LEU A 78 -10.61 14.55 -6.11
C LEU A 78 -9.22 14.35 -6.72
N ARG A 79 -8.22 14.28 -5.85
CA ARG A 79 -6.86 13.85 -6.18
C ARG A 79 -6.48 12.68 -5.29
N ARG A 80 -5.61 11.80 -5.75
CA ARG A 80 -5.06 10.68 -4.99
C ARG A 80 -3.53 10.65 -5.02
N LEU A 81 -2.92 9.85 -4.14
CA LEU A 81 -1.50 9.51 -4.22
C LEU A 81 -1.22 8.78 -5.55
N PRO A 82 -0.06 9.03 -6.16
CA PRO A 82 0.37 8.32 -7.38
C PRO A 82 0.78 6.88 -7.07
N GLY A 83 1.04 6.12 -8.14
CA GLY A 83 1.57 4.76 -8.08
C GLY A 83 0.51 3.67 -8.08
N LEU A 84 1.00 2.44 -8.28
CA LEU A 84 0.18 1.22 -8.29
C LEU A 84 -0.08 0.72 -6.88
N HIS A 85 0.91 0.84 -5.98
CA HIS A 85 0.84 0.34 -4.62
C HIS A 85 1.44 1.35 -3.63
N CYS A 86 1.12 1.19 -2.33
CA CYS A 86 1.76 1.98 -1.28
C CYS A 86 3.29 1.79 -1.24
N TYR A 87 3.81 0.69 -1.76
CA TYR A 87 5.25 0.46 -1.92
C TYR A 87 5.91 1.51 -2.80
N ASP A 88 5.24 1.91 -3.91
CA ASP A 88 5.71 2.97 -4.81
C ASP A 88 5.84 4.30 -4.08
N VAL A 89 4.91 4.56 -3.17
CA VAL A 89 4.89 5.81 -2.38
C VAL A 89 6.07 5.87 -1.41
N PHE A 90 6.48 4.74 -0.83
CA PHE A 90 7.61 4.68 0.11
C PHE A 90 8.96 4.59 -0.60
N ALA A 91 9.11 3.64 -1.53
CA ALA A 91 10.41 3.30 -2.12
C ALA A 91 10.68 3.98 -3.48
N GLY A 92 9.64 4.50 -4.12
CA GLY A 92 9.67 5.01 -5.48
C GLY A 92 9.52 3.89 -6.54
N PRO A 93 8.75 4.16 -7.61
CA PRO A 93 8.40 3.14 -8.61
C PRO A 93 9.63 2.59 -9.38
N SER A 94 10.62 3.43 -9.67
CA SER A 94 11.83 2.99 -10.37
C SER A 94 12.63 1.98 -9.58
N ARG A 95 12.81 2.21 -8.27
CA ARG A 95 13.54 1.29 -7.39
C ARG A 95 12.84 -0.06 -7.26
N LEU A 96 11.51 -0.04 -7.17
CA LEU A 96 10.73 -1.29 -7.12
C LEU A 96 10.83 -2.06 -8.43
N ARG A 97 10.71 -1.39 -9.57
CA ARG A 97 10.87 -2.01 -10.88
C ARG A 97 12.23 -2.70 -11.00
N GLU A 98 13.34 -2.01 -10.73
CA GLU A 98 14.67 -2.60 -10.75
C GLU A 98 14.79 -3.79 -9.79
N MET A 99 14.14 -3.73 -8.64
CA MET A 99 14.17 -4.81 -7.65
C MET A 99 13.48 -6.07 -8.20
N PHE A 100 12.30 -5.92 -8.82
CA PHE A 100 11.56 -7.03 -9.41
C PHE A 100 12.20 -7.55 -10.71
N GLU A 101 12.83 -6.69 -11.51
CA GLU A 101 13.61 -7.11 -12.68
C GLU A 101 14.80 -8.00 -12.28
N ARG A 102 15.44 -7.71 -11.14
CA ARG A 102 16.55 -8.53 -10.61
C ARG A 102 16.10 -9.83 -9.98
N GLU A 103 15.00 -9.82 -9.27
CA GLU A 103 14.43 -10.98 -8.58
C GLU A 103 12.90 -10.86 -8.52
N PRO A 104 12.19 -11.46 -9.49
CA PRO A 104 10.73 -11.47 -9.52
C PRO A 104 10.12 -12.15 -8.30
N GLY A 105 10.81 -13.17 -7.75
CA GLY A 105 10.39 -13.88 -6.53
C GLY A 105 10.62 -13.07 -5.25
N THR A 106 10.29 -11.78 -5.24
CA THR A 106 10.45 -10.91 -4.07
C THR A 106 9.11 -10.69 -3.38
N TYR A 107 9.00 -11.08 -2.11
CA TYR A 107 7.87 -10.73 -1.27
C TYR A 107 8.16 -9.43 -0.52
N LEU A 108 7.27 -8.43 -0.65
CA LEU A 108 7.46 -7.13 -0.01
C LEU A 108 6.70 -7.05 1.32
N LEU A 109 7.37 -6.50 2.32
CA LEU A 109 6.78 -6.11 3.60
C LEU A 109 6.88 -4.59 3.79
N THR A 110 5.90 -4.01 4.45
CA THR A 110 5.96 -2.70 5.10
C THR A 110 5.83 -2.89 6.61
N ASP A 111 6.08 -1.87 7.41
CA ASP A 111 5.90 -1.95 8.86
C ASP A 111 4.48 -2.41 9.25
N PHE A 112 3.48 -1.98 8.46
CA PHE A 112 2.10 -2.43 8.63
C PHE A 112 1.96 -3.96 8.47
N LEU A 113 2.57 -4.53 7.41
CA LEU A 113 2.52 -5.97 7.15
C LEU A 113 3.35 -6.73 8.17
N VAL A 114 4.51 -6.22 8.59
CA VAL A 114 5.32 -6.85 9.64
C VAL A 114 4.49 -7.02 10.91
N ARG A 115 3.90 -5.92 11.43
CA ARG A 115 3.09 -5.96 12.66
C ARG A 115 1.80 -6.75 12.53
N GLY A 116 1.25 -6.85 11.34
CA GLY A 116 -0.07 -7.43 11.11
C GLY A 116 -0.06 -8.70 10.27
N PHE A 117 1.08 -9.32 10.01
CA PHE A 117 1.21 -10.40 9.02
C PHE A 117 0.21 -11.54 9.26
N ARG A 118 0.12 -12.04 10.49
CA ARG A 118 -0.84 -13.10 10.81
C ARG A 118 -2.27 -12.71 10.43
N ARG A 119 -2.73 -11.54 10.88
CA ARG A 119 -4.11 -11.10 10.66
C ARG A 119 -4.38 -10.73 9.21
N SER A 120 -3.44 -10.00 8.58
CA SER A 120 -3.66 -9.42 7.25
C SER A 120 -3.35 -10.39 6.12
N VAL A 121 -2.62 -11.47 6.41
CA VAL A 121 -2.20 -12.47 5.41
C VAL A 121 -2.66 -13.86 5.82
N LEU A 122 -2.18 -14.43 6.92
CA LEU A 122 -2.46 -15.83 7.24
C LEU A 122 -3.95 -16.10 7.47
N THR A 123 -4.59 -15.27 8.30
CA THR A 123 -6.02 -15.44 8.60
C THR A 123 -6.89 -15.17 7.38
N GLU A 124 -6.58 -14.12 6.61
CA GLU A 124 -7.35 -13.75 5.40
C GLU A 124 -7.23 -14.79 4.29
N LEU A 125 -6.06 -15.45 4.17
CA LEU A 125 -5.84 -16.54 3.21
C LEU A 125 -6.32 -17.91 3.74
N GLY A 126 -6.80 -17.96 4.97
CA GLY A 126 -7.19 -19.22 5.60
C GLY A 126 -6.03 -20.15 5.96
N LEU A 127 -4.78 -19.65 5.92
CA LEU A 127 -3.58 -20.46 6.19
C LEU A 127 -3.43 -20.85 7.66
N ASP A 128 -4.12 -20.18 8.57
CA ASP A 128 -4.23 -20.63 9.97
C ASP A 128 -5.01 -21.97 10.07
N ALA A 129 -5.98 -22.19 9.18
CA ALA A 129 -6.79 -23.41 9.13
C ALA A 129 -6.24 -24.42 8.11
N HIS A 130 -5.59 -23.97 7.06
CA HIS A 130 -5.11 -24.74 5.92
C HIS A 130 -3.64 -24.47 5.62
N PRO A 131 -2.72 -24.81 6.55
CA PRO A 131 -1.28 -24.56 6.36
C PRO A 131 -0.67 -25.32 5.19
N GLU A 132 -1.30 -26.40 4.74
CA GLU A 132 -0.92 -27.17 3.56
C GLU A 132 -0.96 -26.35 2.27
N LEU A 133 -1.74 -25.28 2.21
CA LEU A 133 -1.82 -24.37 1.06
C LEU A 133 -0.67 -23.38 0.96
N TRP A 134 0.22 -23.33 1.97
CA TRP A 134 1.37 -22.41 1.98
C TRP A 134 2.20 -22.44 0.69
N PRO A 135 2.56 -23.63 0.13
CA PRO A 135 3.33 -23.69 -1.11
C PRO A 135 2.61 -23.08 -2.32
N ASP A 136 1.29 -23.19 -2.37
CA ASP A 136 0.48 -22.69 -3.49
C ASP A 136 0.50 -21.15 -3.51
N TYR A 137 0.43 -20.51 -2.34
CA TYR A 137 0.51 -19.06 -2.24
C TYR A 137 1.94 -18.51 -2.32
N PHE A 138 2.89 -19.18 -1.66
CA PHE A 138 4.21 -18.59 -1.40
C PHE A 138 5.40 -19.36 -1.98
N GLY A 139 5.17 -20.52 -2.61
CA GLY A 139 6.24 -21.39 -3.09
C GLY A 139 7.11 -20.80 -4.20
N HIS A 140 6.66 -19.75 -4.87
CA HIS A 140 7.40 -19.09 -5.93
C HIS A 140 8.32 -17.97 -5.44
N TYR A 141 8.17 -17.50 -4.18
CA TYR A 141 9.05 -16.48 -3.63
C TYR A 141 10.45 -17.02 -3.33
N ARG A 142 11.45 -16.12 -3.42
CA ARG A 142 12.88 -16.43 -3.24
C ARG A 142 13.53 -15.59 -2.16
N ARG A 143 12.93 -14.45 -1.82
CA ARG A 143 13.36 -13.55 -0.75
C ARG A 143 12.21 -12.74 -0.20
N VAL A 144 12.40 -12.28 1.03
CA VAL A 144 11.55 -11.28 1.67
C VAL A 144 12.32 -9.96 1.71
N VAL A 145 11.69 -8.87 1.29
CA VAL A 145 12.25 -7.53 1.41
C VAL A 145 11.31 -6.68 2.27
N TRP A 146 11.84 -6.20 3.37
CA TRP A 146 11.12 -5.26 4.22
C TRP A 146 11.50 -3.82 3.85
N LEU A 147 10.53 -3.07 3.34
CA LEU A 147 10.61 -1.63 3.17
C LEU A 147 10.31 -1.00 4.53
N ALA A 148 11.35 -0.74 5.32
CA ALA A 148 11.22 -0.24 6.67
C ALA A 148 10.91 1.27 6.65
N GLN A 149 9.75 1.66 7.19
CA GLN A 149 9.38 3.05 7.42
C GLN A 149 9.95 3.56 8.74
N SER A 150 10.01 2.68 9.74
CA SER A 150 10.66 2.90 11.02
C SER A 150 11.43 1.65 11.44
N ARG A 151 12.34 1.79 12.40
CA ARG A 151 13.07 0.64 12.93
C ARG A 151 13.18 0.72 14.44
N ASP A 152 12.92 -0.41 15.07
CA ASP A 152 13.23 -0.71 16.46
C ASP A 152 13.47 -2.22 16.62
N ASP A 153 14.04 -2.63 17.73
CA ASP A 153 14.40 -4.04 17.99
C ASP A 153 13.19 -4.98 17.90
N ALA A 154 12.02 -4.52 18.30
CA ALA A 154 10.80 -5.33 18.26
C ALA A 154 10.35 -5.56 16.82
N LEU A 155 10.33 -4.51 16.01
CA LEU A 155 9.93 -4.58 14.62
C LEU A 155 10.94 -5.38 13.78
N ASP A 156 12.23 -5.26 14.08
CA ASP A 156 13.28 -6.05 13.45
C ASP A 156 13.08 -7.55 13.76
N ALA A 157 12.76 -7.90 15.01
CA ALA A 157 12.48 -9.27 15.40
C ALA A 157 11.20 -9.81 14.73
N GLU A 158 10.14 -9.01 14.66
CA GLU A 158 8.90 -9.39 13.96
C GLU A 158 9.13 -9.61 12.46
N ALA A 159 9.90 -8.75 11.79
CA ALA A 159 10.24 -8.91 10.38
C ALA A 159 11.07 -10.17 10.12
N ALA A 160 12.02 -10.45 11.01
CA ALA A 160 12.80 -11.68 10.95
C ALA A 160 11.91 -12.92 11.13
N ALA A 161 10.97 -12.90 12.07
CA ALA A 161 10.03 -14.00 12.29
C ALA A 161 9.12 -14.24 11.08
N VAL A 162 8.68 -13.17 10.40
CA VAL A 162 7.93 -13.31 9.13
C VAL A 162 8.79 -13.99 8.07
N ALA A 163 10.05 -13.56 7.87
CA ALA A 163 10.94 -14.17 6.89
C ALA A 163 11.25 -15.65 7.22
N GLU A 164 11.35 -15.99 8.50
CA GLU A 164 11.53 -17.36 8.97
C GLU A 164 10.32 -18.25 8.62
N MET A 165 9.09 -17.73 8.73
CA MET A 165 7.89 -18.46 8.28
C MET A 165 7.94 -18.81 6.79
N PHE A 166 8.53 -17.94 5.96
CA PHE A 166 8.77 -18.21 4.54
C PHE A 166 9.95 -19.17 4.31
N GLY A 167 10.85 -19.34 5.27
CA GLY A 167 12.12 -20.02 5.06
C GLY A 167 13.04 -19.29 4.08
N LEU A 168 12.91 -17.97 3.95
CA LEU A 168 13.57 -17.15 2.94
C LEU A 168 14.48 -16.09 3.59
N PRO A 169 15.55 -15.65 2.88
CA PRO A 169 16.39 -14.57 3.36
C PRO A 169 15.63 -13.26 3.44
N LEU A 170 15.85 -12.51 4.54
CA LEU A 170 15.34 -11.16 4.73
C LEU A 170 16.36 -10.13 4.27
N THR A 171 15.90 -9.18 3.46
CA THR A 171 16.63 -7.95 3.16
C THR A 171 15.86 -6.76 3.73
N VAL A 172 16.51 -5.91 4.49
CA VAL A 172 15.90 -4.69 5.03
C VAL A 172 16.34 -3.50 4.19
N LEU A 173 15.38 -2.71 3.73
CA LEU A 173 15.61 -1.44 3.04
C LEU A 173 15.01 -0.32 3.87
N ASP A 174 15.86 0.50 4.50
CA ASP A 174 15.42 1.68 5.23
C ASP A 174 14.93 2.74 4.22
N VAL A 175 13.63 2.84 4.06
CA VAL A 175 12.98 3.80 3.15
C VAL A 175 12.45 5.02 3.89
N GLY A 176 12.17 4.88 5.18
CA GLY A 176 11.55 5.93 5.98
C GLY A 176 10.18 6.34 5.46
N THR A 177 9.72 7.50 5.89
CA THR A 177 8.43 8.09 5.47
C THR A 177 8.60 9.26 4.50
N GLY A 178 9.83 9.63 4.13
CA GLY A 178 10.12 10.80 3.27
C GLY A 178 9.49 10.72 1.88
N GLY A 179 9.37 9.52 1.31
CA GLY A 179 8.64 9.30 0.06
C GLY A 179 7.15 9.66 0.19
N LEU A 180 6.50 9.13 1.21
CA LEU A 180 5.09 9.43 1.50
C LEU A 180 4.89 10.93 1.79
N GLU A 181 5.77 11.53 2.58
CA GLU A 181 5.71 12.97 2.91
C GLU A 181 5.77 13.83 1.65
N ARG A 182 6.69 13.54 0.73
CA ARG A 182 6.80 14.23 -0.55
C ARG A 182 5.51 14.12 -1.36
N GLU A 183 4.97 12.92 -1.52
CA GLU A 183 3.75 12.70 -2.31
C GLU A 183 2.52 13.36 -1.65
N LEU A 184 2.43 13.36 -0.33
CA LEU A 184 1.39 14.10 0.39
C LEU A 184 1.51 15.62 0.17
N THR A 185 2.73 16.16 0.19
CA THR A 185 2.98 17.57 -0.07
C THR A 185 2.52 17.99 -1.48
N LEU A 186 2.84 17.17 -2.49
CA LEU A 186 2.40 17.37 -3.86
C LEU A 186 0.88 17.25 -4.00
N LEU A 187 0.28 16.26 -3.36
CA LEU A 187 -1.16 16.01 -3.38
C LEU A 187 -1.96 17.19 -2.79
N LEU A 188 -1.47 17.75 -1.71
CA LEU A 188 -2.12 18.84 -0.99
C LEU A 188 -1.86 20.22 -1.62
N GLY A 189 -0.88 20.33 -2.51
CA GLY A 189 -0.56 21.56 -3.21
C GLY A 189 0.25 22.55 -2.38
N ASP A 190 1.21 22.06 -1.60
CA ASP A 190 2.20 22.93 -0.93
C ASP A 190 3.01 23.68 -2.00
N PRO A 191 3.00 25.03 -2.00
CA PRO A 191 3.74 25.82 -2.98
C PRO A 191 5.26 25.69 -2.89
N ALA A 192 5.80 25.13 -1.81
CA ALA A 192 7.21 24.80 -1.64
C ALA A 192 7.57 23.42 -2.21
N ALA A 193 6.60 22.63 -2.65
CA ALA A 193 6.84 21.28 -3.16
C ALA A 193 7.45 21.31 -4.57
N PRO A 194 8.40 20.42 -4.89
CA PRO A 194 8.87 20.25 -6.26
C PRO A 194 7.71 19.82 -7.18
N PRO A 195 7.75 20.17 -8.46
CA PRO A 195 6.71 19.77 -9.40
C PRO A 195 6.56 18.25 -9.43
N PRO A 196 5.33 17.74 -9.68
CA PRO A 196 5.11 16.31 -9.77
C PRO A 196 6.01 15.71 -10.86
N VAL A 197 6.72 14.66 -10.51
CA VAL A 197 7.40 13.85 -11.53
C VAL A 197 6.30 13.20 -12.35
N THR A 198 6.09 13.68 -13.55
CA THR A 198 5.20 13.02 -14.51
C THR A 198 5.84 11.70 -14.87
N THR A 199 5.47 10.65 -14.18
CA THR A 199 5.72 9.30 -14.68
C THR A 199 4.74 9.09 -15.82
N ASP A 200 5.24 9.03 -17.05
CA ASP A 200 4.51 8.52 -18.18
C ASP A 200 3.95 7.15 -17.82
N SER A 201 2.68 7.14 -17.45
CA SER A 201 1.93 5.92 -17.12
C SER A 201 1.35 5.23 -18.36
N ALA A 202 1.90 5.53 -19.53
CA ALA A 202 1.55 4.86 -20.77
C ALA A 202 2.64 3.85 -21.13
N ASN A 203 2.48 2.65 -20.65
CA ASN A 203 3.13 1.39 -21.06
C ASN A 203 3.88 0.69 -19.93
N ALA A 204 3.26 -0.26 -19.46
CA ALA A 204 3.69 -1.48 -18.77
C ALA A 204 2.71 -1.70 -17.62
N VAL A 205 2.05 -2.78 -17.65
CA VAL A 205 2.53 -4.05 -17.17
C VAL A 205 1.38 -5.05 -17.18
N ASP A 206 1.32 -5.80 -18.20
CA ASP A 206 0.92 -7.19 -18.04
C ASP A 206 2.08 -7.86 -17.29
N GLY A 207 1.91 -8.19 -16.01
CA GLY A 207 2.88 -9.03 -15.33
C GLY A 207 3.27 -8.70 -13.89
N MET A 208 2.82 -7.57 -13.29
CA MET A 208 3.17 -7.29 -11.88
C MET A 208 2.08 -7.64 -10.86
N ASP A 209 1.00 -8.29 -11.28
CA ASP A 209 -0.13 -8.65 -10.41
C ASP A 209 0.15 -9.82 -9.43
N ALA A 210 1.37 -10.39 -9.48
CA ALA A 210 1.69 -11.55 -8.65
C ALA A 210 2.33 -11.25 -7.30
N ALA A 211 2.63 -9.99 -7.00
CA ALA A 211 3.50 -9.76 -5.85
C ALA A 211 2.79 -9.71 -4.48
N ASN A 212 1.48 -9.57 -4.39
CA ASN A 212 0.72 -9.67 -3.12
C ASN A 212 -0.81 -9.63 -3.34
N GLY A 213 -1.26 -9.90 -4.56
CA GLY A 213 -2.67 -10.03 -4.85
C GLY A 213 -3.06 -11.50 -4.84
N VAL A 214 -3.85 -11.90 -3.90
CA VAL A 214 -4.50 -13.21 -3.90
C VAL A 214 -5.77 -13.07 -4.68
N ASP A 215 -5.73 -13.43 -5.96
CA ASP A 215 -6.96 -13.62 -6.70
C ASP A 215 -7.73 -14.78 -6.09
N GLY A 216 -8.95 -14.49 -5.65
CA GLY A 216 -9.85 -15.47 -5.10
C GLY A 216 -10.05 -16.63 -6.07
N LEU A 217 -9.79 -17.81 -5.61
CA LEU A 217 -10.27 -19.04 -6.25
C LEU A 217 -11.81 -19.08 -6.11
N ASP A 218 -12.50 -18.41 -7.03
CA ASP A 218 -13.89 -18.74 -7.31
C ASP A 218 -13.91 -19.89 -8.32
N GLY A 219 -14.35 -21.05 -7.86
CA GLY A 219 -14.86 -22.07 -8.74
C GLY A 219 -14.22 -23.43 -8.62
N ALA A 220 -14.80 -24.25 -7.80
CA ALA A 220 -14.87 -25.66 -8.07
C ALA A 220 -16.29 -26.19 -7.75
N PRO A 221 -16.81 -27.15 -8.53
CA PRO A 221 -18.15 -27.72 -8.37
C PRO A 221 -18.31 -28.48 -7.07
#